data_2fded43da6e44e6ffe461a680991a25d
#
_entry.id   2fded43da6e44e6ffe461a680991a25d
#
_cell.length_a   1.000
_cell.length_b   1.000
_cell.length_c   1.000
_cell.angle_alpha   90.00
_cell.angle_beta   90.00
_cell.angle_gamma   90.00
#
_symmetry.space_group_name_H-M   'P 1'
#
loop_
_entity.id
_entity.type
_entity.pdbx_description
1 polymer ?
#
loop_
_entity_poly.entity_id
_entity_poly.type
_entity_poly.pdbx_seq_one_letter_code
_entity_poly.pdbx_strand_id
1 'polypeptide(L)'
;MDHSRRRNSDFWMPKKLKLQKVKTKRLRPCKEVSVMAWVEDYESRVLLVRQTAGQKFWTLPGGKVRARESLQEAILREVFEETGLRAQADAWIDIMDRPDRGTIMILYAVKILDEAPVPANRRNHEISHVRYSLNLPKNASPSATYFWNRFKPVGN
;
A
#
# COMPACT_ATOMS: atom_id res chain seq x y z
N MET A 1 15.63 59.96 41.60
CA MET A 1 15.86 59.85 40.14
C MET A 1 15.26 58.52 39.69
N ASP A 2 14.07 58.63 39.22
CA ASP A 2 13.25 57.46 38.82
C ASP A 2 13.44 57.22 37.32
N HIS A 3 13.87 56.01 36.95
CA HIS A 3 13.92 55.56 35.57
C HIS A 3 13.00 54.37 35.39
N SER A 4 11.70 54.65 35.35
CA SER A 4 10.70 53.67 34.90
C SER A 4 10.85 53.40 33.39
N ARG A 5 11.46 52.26 33.06
CA ARG A 5 11.47 51.76 31.68
C ARG A 5 10.08 51.16 31.37
N ARG A 6 9.27 51.90 30.64
CA ARG A 6 8.06 51.39 29.99
C ARG A 6 8.47 50.33 28.98
N ARG A 7 8.09 49.07 29.20
CA ARG A 7 8.15 48.03 28.19
C ARG A 7 7.00 48.23 27.21
N ASN A 8 7.35 48.60 26.00
CA ASN A 8 6.42 48.70 24.90
C ASN A 8 6.09 47.28 24.43
N SER A 9 4.93 46.75 24.82
CA SER A 9 4.45 45.39 24.48
C SER A 9 3.42 45.40 23.35
N ASP A 10 3.41 46.45 22.53
CA ASP A 10 2.49 46.59 21.41
C ASP A 10 3.14 46.16 20.09
N PHE A 11 3.76 44.95 20.09
CA PHE A 11 4.25 44.38 18.87
C PHE A 11 3.28 43.30 18.34
N TRP A 12 2.43 43.76 17.40
CA TRP A 12 1.79 42.92 16.40
C TRP A 12 0.75 41.86 16.84
N MET A 13 -0.41 42.35 17.25
CA MET A 13 -1.62 41.53 17.07
C MET A 13 -2.34 41.98 15.79
N PRO A 14 -2.50 41.11 14.78
CA PRO A 14 -3.33 41.45 13.64
C PRO A 14 -4.79 41.60 14.11
N LYS A 15 -5.39 42.74 13.75
CA LYS A 15 -6.80 43.05 13.99
C LYS A 15 -7.64 41.84 13.62
N LYS A 16 -8.53 41.45 14.55
CA LYS A 16 -9.47 40.31 14.44
C LYS A 16 -9.86 40.04 12.99
N LEU A 17 -9.30 38.98 12.41
CA LEU A 17 -9.82 38.40 11.18
C LEU A 17 -11.28 38.01 11.48
N LYS A 18 -12.24 38.67 10.83
CA LYS A 18 -13.61 38.14 10.79
C LYS A 18 -13.56 36.81 10.10
N LEU A 19 -13.60 35.72 10.87
CA LEU A 19 -13.81 34.39 10.37
C LEU A 19 -15.17 34.40 9.63
N GLN A 20 -15.10 34.60 8.32
CA GLN A 20 -16.21 34.25 7.47
C GLN A 20 -16.45 32.75 7.70
N LYS A 21 -17.67 32.40 8.08
CA LYS A 21 -18.10 31.00 8.13
C LYS A 21 -17.97 30.43 6.73
N VAL A 22 -16.79 29.96 6.39
CA VAL A 22 -16.59 29.09 5.24
C VAL A 22 -17.46 27.88 5.54
N LYS A 23 -18.53 27.69 4.75
CA LYS A 23 -19.25 26.43 4.72
C LYS A 23 -18.22 25.38 4.35
N THR A 24 -17.65 24.73 5.34
CA THR A 24 -16.77 23.58 5.16
C THR A 24 -17.64 22.49 4.53
N LYS A 25 -17.67 22.49 3.19
CA LYS A 25 -17.99 21.28 2.44
C LYS A 25 -17.06 20.25 3.06
N ARG A 26 -17.62 19.23 3.72
CA ARG A 26 -16.82 18.15 4.33
C ARG A 26 -15.89 17.60 3.27
N LEU A 27 -14.69 18.17 3.17
CA LEU A 27 -13.57 17.53 2.54
C LEU A 27 -13.32 16.26 3.36
N ARG A 28 -13.69 15.14 2.80
CA ARG A 28 -13.20 13.84 3.23
C ARG A 28 -12.05 13.47 2.30
N PRO A 29 -10.82 13.89 2.56
CA PRO A 29 -9.68 13.29 1.90
C PRO A 29 -9.35 11.99 2.64
N CYS A 30 -10.28 11.03 2.61
CA CYS A 30 -9.96 9.68 3.03
C CYS A 30 -9.33 9.01 1.83
N LYS A 31 -8.00 8.95 1.78
CA LYS A 31 -7.32 8.03 0.90
C LYS A 31 -7.61 6.61 1.39
N GLU A 32 -7.95 5.75 0.44
CA GLU A 32 -8.02 4.32 0.69
C GLU A 32 -6.60 3.77 0.87
N VAL A 33 -6.40 2.92 1.87
CA VAL A 33 -5.12 2.27 2.10
C VAL A 33 -5.21 0.84 1.61
N SER A 34 -4.23 0.44 0.80
CA SER A 34 -4.06 -0.94 0.33
C SER A 34 -2.66 -1.43 0.69
N VAL A 35 -2.52 -2.72 0.88
CA VAL A 35 -1.25 -3.40 1.14
C VAL A 35 -0.96 -4.37 0.01
N MET A 36 0.33 -4.55 -0.32
CA MET A 36 0.81 -5.51 -1.33
C MET A 36 1.99 -6.28 -0.78
N ALA A 37 2.12 -7.55 -1.14
CA ALA A 37 3.18 -8.44 -0.68
C ALA A 37 4.22 -8.63 -1.77
N TRP A 38 5.49 -8.34 -1.46
CA TRP A 38 6.63 -8.82 -2.20
C TRP A 38 7.08 -10.14 -1.58
N VAL A 39 6.78 -11.23 -2.25
CA VAL A 39 7.17 -12.59 -1.86
C VAL A 39 8.11 -13.11 -2.91
N GLU A 40 9.37 -13.29 -2.55
CA GLU A 40 10.40 -13.85 -3.43
C GLU A 40 10.85 -15.19 -2.89
N ASP A 41 10.95 -16.19 -3.74
CA ASP A 41 11.46 -17.51 -3.38
C ASP A 41 12.99 -17.59 -3.57
N TYR A 42 13.57 -18.73 -3.21
CA TYR A 42 15.02 -18.98 -3.30
C TYR A 42 15.56 -19.04 -4.75
N GLU A 43 14.66 -19.16 -5.74
CA GLU A 43 15.01 -19.06 -7.17
C GLU A 43 14.80 -17.65 -7.72
N SER A 44 14.61 -16.68 -6.83
CA SER A 44 14.34 -15.28 -7.19
C SER A 44 13.08 -15.07 -8.03
N ARG A 45 12.10 -15.98 -7.91
CA ARG A 45 10.78 -15.81 -8.53
C ARG A 45 9.86 -15.08 -7.57
N VAL A 46 9.06 -14.17 -8.10
CA VAL A 46 8.09 -13.39 -7.33
C VAL A 46 6.70 -14.00 -7.45
N LEU A 47 5.99 -14.09 -6.32
CA LEU A 47 4.63 -14.60 -6.26
C LEU A 47 3.67 -13.59 -6.89
N LEU A 48 2.89 -14.06 -7.85
CA LEU A 48 1.87 -13.28 -8.55
C LEU A 48 0.52 -13.98 -8.49
N VAL A 49 -0.52 -13.17 -8.44
CA VAL A 49 -1.92 -13.58 -8.51
C VAL A 49 -2.59 -12.97 -9.74
N ARG A 50 -3.56 -13.66 -10.33
CA ARG A 50 -4.32 -13.17 -11.47
C ARG A 50 -5.75 -12.88 -11.07
N GLN A 51 -6.18 -11.64 -11.23
CA GLN A 51 -7.54 -11.21 -10.92
C GLN A 51 -8.58 -11.87 -11.84
N THR A 52 -9.78 -12.11 -11.32
CA THR A 52 -10.92 -12.64 -12.09
C THR A 52 -11.73 -11.53 -12.76
N ALA A 53 -11.78 -10.35 -12.15
CA ALA A 53 -12.59 -9.21 -12.57
C ALA A 53 -11.80 -8.16 -13.35
N GLY A 54 -12.47 -7.26 -14.01
CA GLY A 54 -11.89 -6.15 -14.75
C GLY A 54 -11.01 -6.62 -15.91
N GLN A 55 -9.81 -6.08 -16.00
CA GLN A 55 -8.85 -6.41 -17.05
C GLN A 55 -8.09 -7.72 -16.79
N LYS A 56 -8.40 -8.42 -15.71
CA LYS A 56 -7.78 -9.70 -15.32
C LYS A 56 -6.26 -9.61 -15.26
N PHE A 57 -5.77 -8.56 -14.65
CA PHE A 57 -4.34 -8.32 -14.49
C PHE A 57 -3.66 -9.38 -13.62
N TRP A 58 -2.38 -9.62 -13.91
CA TRP A 58 -1.45 -10.18 -12.96
C TRP A 58 -1.00 -9.08 -11.99
N THR A 59 -0.99 -9.37 -10.71
CA THR A 59 -0.60 -8.42 -9.68
C THR A 59 0.16 -9.12 -8.55
N LEU A 60 0.77 -8.34 -7.67
CA LEU A 60 1.26 -8.85 -6.39
C LEU A 60 0.06 -9.18 -5.49
N PRO A 61 0.15 -10.20 -4.63
CA PRO A 61 -0.88 -10.45 -3.62
C PRO A 61 -1.13 -9.21 -2.77
N GLY A 62 -2.40 -8.92 -2.48
CA GLY A 62 -2.73 -7.76 -1.66
C GLY A 62 -4.10 -7.19 -1.93
N GLY A 63 -4.53 -6.29 -1.06
CA GLY A 63 -5.84 -5.67 -1.14
C GLY A 63 -6.02 -4.52 -0.16
N LYS A 64 -7.28 -4.19 0.09
CA LYS A 64 -7.66 -3.06 0.94
C LYS A 64 -7.53 -3.41 2.42
N VAL A 65 -7.01 -2.45 3.18
CA VAL A 65 -7.02 -2.53 4.64
C VAL A 65 -8.44 -2.33 5.15
N ARG A 66 -8.93 -3.26 5.97
CA ARG A 66 -10.25 -3.21 6.57
C ARG A 66 -10.26 -2.28 7.78
N ALA A 67 -11.43 -1.76 8.15
CA ALA A 67 -11.56 -0.98 9.36
C ALA A 67 -11.13 -1.81 10.60
N ARG A 68 -10.31 -1.20 11.47
CA ARG A 68 -9.75 -1.81 12.69
C ARG A 68 -8.75 -2.94 12.46
N GLU A 69 -8.24 -3.09 11.26
CA GLU A 69 -7.19 -4.02 10.89
C GLU A 69 -5.86 -3.26 10.79
N SER A 70 -4.79 -3.78 11.35
CA SER A 70 -3.45 -3.25 11.13
C SER A 70 -2.96 -3.57 9.72
N LEU A 71 -1.95 -2.84 9.24
CA LEU A 71 -1.36 -3.10 7.91
C LEU A 71 -0.76 -4.50 7.82
N GLN A 72 -0.16 -5.00 8.91
CA GLN A 72 0.40 -6.35 8.96
C GLN A 72 -0.69 -7.42 8.95
N GLU A 73 -1.77 -7.24 9.70
CA GLU A 73 -2.89 -8.16 9.65
C GLU A 73 -3.51 -8.20 8.25
N ALA A 74 -3.67 -7.03 7.62
CA ALA A 74 -4.21 -6.95 6.27
C ALA A 74 -3.37 -7.72 5.26
N ILE A 75 -2.04 -7.53 5.25
CA ILE A 75 -1.20 -8.20 4.26
C ILE A 75 -1.14 -9.71 4.48
N LEU A 76 -1.11 -10.19 5.72
CA LEU A 76 -1.13 -11.62 6.01
C LEU A 76 -2.46 -12.26 5.63
N ARG A 77 -3.57 -11.58 5.89
CA ARG A 77 -4.91 -12.02 5.47
C ARG A 77 -5.01 -12.11 3.94
N GLU A 78 -4.61 -11.07 3.21
CA GLU A 78 -4.67 -11.06 1.74
C GLU A 78 -3.80 -12.16 1.13
N VAL A 79 -2.57 -12.34 1.59
CA VAL A 79 -1.71 -13.44 1.12
C VAL A 79 -2.38 -14.79 1.34
N PHE A 80 -2.97 -15.01 2.52
CA PHE A 80 -3.64 -16.27 2.80
C PHE A 80 -4.95 -16.46 2.00
N GLU A 81 -5.79 -15.41 1.90
CA GLU A 81 -7.06 -15.46 1.15
C GLU A 81 -6.81 -15.73 -0.35
N GLU A 82 -5.78 -15.13 -0.95
CA GLU A 82 -5.50 -15.22 -2.37
C GLU A 82 -4.65 -16.44 -2.76
N THR A 83 -3.74 -16.88 -1.89
CA THR A 83 -2.75 -17.91 -2.24
C THR A 83 -2.87 -19.20 -1.40
N GLY A 84 -3.50 -19.13 -0.24
CA GLY A 84 -3.56 -20.21 0.72
C GLY A 84 -2.28 -20.43 1.53
N LEU A 85 -1.26 -19.60 1.33
CA LEU A 85 0.04 -19.73 2.00
C LEU A 85 0.03 -18.98 3.34
N ARG A 86 0.64 -19.59 4.35
CA ARG A 86 0.92 -18.94 5.63
C ARG A 86 2.19 -18.12 5.49
N ALA A 87 2.17 -16.92 6.03
CA ALA A 87 3.23 -15.95 5.81
C ALA A 87 3.56 -15.16 7.09
N GLN A 88 4.72 -14.53 7.07
CA GLN A 88 5.16 -13.53 8.02
C GLN A 88 5.47 -12.24 7.27
N ALA A 89 4.96 -11.12 7.76
CA ALA A 89 5.33 -9.80 7.24
C ALA A 89 6.56 -9.30 8.00
N ASP A 90 7.65 -9.04 7.28
CA ASP A 90 8.89 -8.57 7.89
C ASP A 90 8.86 -7.05 8.07
N ALA A 91 8.88 -6.30 6.97
CA ALA A 91 8.86 -4.84 6.99
C ALA A 91 8.12 -4.30 5.76
N TRP A 92 7.57 -3.08 5.88
CA TRP A 92 7.19 -2.33 4.69
C TRP A 92 8.46 -1.84 3.99
N ILE A 93 8.51 -1.95 2.68
CA ILE A 93 9.71 -1.67 1.88
C ILE A 93 9.53 -0.56 0.86
N ASP A 94 8.28 -0.23 0.51
CA ASP A 94 7.97 0.90 -0.39
C ASP A 94 6.53 1.38 -0.21
N ILE A 95 6.28 2.61 -0.69
CA ILE A 95 4.97 3.25 -0.69
C ILE A 95 4.71 3.87 -2.05
N MET A 96 3.54 3.62 -2.61
CA MET A 96 3.05 4.23 -3.83
C MET A 96 1.83 5.09 -3.55
N ASP A 97 1.95 6.40 -3.67
CA ASP A 97 0.80 7.32 -3.61
C ASP A 97 0.13 7.42 -4.99
N ARG A 98 -1.17 7.19 -5.02
CA ARG A 98 -2.03 7.28 -6.20
C ARG A 98 -3.08 8.36 -6.01
N PRO A 99 -2.70 9.65 -6.16
CA PRO A 99 -3.64 10.76 -5.97
C PRO A 99 -4.78 10.73 -6.99
N ASP A 100 -4.54 10.23 -8.21
CA ASP A 100 -5.53 10.02 -9.26
C ASP A 100 -6.63 9.04 -8.86
N ARG A 101 -6.36 8.14 -7.91
CA ARG A 101 -7.31 7.14 -7.40
C ARG A 101 -7.67 7.33 -5.93
N GLY A 102 -7.08 8.32 -5.25
CA GLY A 102 -7.27 8.54 -3.83
C GLY A 102 -6.76 7.35 -2.98
N THR A 103 -5.72 6.65 -3.43
CA THR A 103 -5.23 5.42 -2.78
C THR A 103 -3.75 5.56 -2.43
N ILE A 104 -3.38 5.05 -1.26
CA ILE A 104 -1.99 4.79 -0.87
C ILE A 104 -1.80 3.28 -0.85
N MET A 105 -0.76 2.79 -1.52
CA MET A 105 -0.39 1.37 -1.55
C MET A 105 0.93 1.18 -0.82
N ILE A 106 0.97 0.27 0.13
CA ILE A 106 2.14 -0.02 0.96
C ILE A 106 2.64 -1.42 0.61
N LEU A 107 3.89 -1.52 0.17
CA LEU A 107 4.52 -2.78 -0.17
C LEU A 107 5.26 -3.35 1.05
N TYR A 108 4.97 -4.61 1.38
CA TYR A 108 5.66 -5.37 2.42
C TYR A 108 6.58 -6.43 1.83
N ALA A 109 7.76 -6.59 2.41
CA ALA A 109 8.53 -7.83 2.27
C ALA A 109 7.84 -8.91 3.10
N VAL A 110 7.52 -10.04 2.48
CA VAL A 110 6.76 -11.12 3.11
C VAL A 110 7.45 -12.44 2.86
N LYS A 111 7.65 -13.19 3.94
CA LYS A 111 8.25 -14.53 3.93
C LYS A 111 7.15 -15.58 4.07
N ILE A 112 7.19 -16.60 3.21
CA ILE A 112 6.31 -17.77 3.34
C ILE A 112 6.87 -18.72 4.39
N LEU A 113 5.98 -19.26 5.23
CA LEU A 113 6.33 -20.15 6.34
C LEU A 113 6.11 -21.61 6.00
N ASP A 114 5.40 -21.93 4.93
CA ASP A 114 5.12 -23.30 4.50
C ASP A 114 6.36 -23.95 3.90
N GLU A 115 6.65 -25.22 4.28
CA GLU A 115 7.87 -25.95 3.85
C GLU A 115 7.91 -26.23 2.34
N ALA A 116 6.76 -26.40 1.70
CA ALA A 116 6.63 -26.57 0.26
C ALA A 116 5.64 -25.54 -0.28
N PRO A 117 6.10 -24.31 -0.57
CA PRO A 117 5.22 -23.23 -0.97
C PRO A 117 4.72 -23.39 -2.40
N VAL A 118 3.91 -24.43 -2.63
CA VAL A 118 3.13 -24.52 -3.87
C VAL A 118 1.85 -23.71 -3.61
N PRO A 119 1.65 -22.58 -4.31
CA PRO A 119 0.43 -21.81 -4.16
C PRO A 119 -0.75 -22.72 -4.49
N ALA A 120 -1.65 -22.89 -3.52
CA ALA A 120 -2.91 -23.55 -3.82
C ALA A 120 -3.61 -22.70 -4.88
N ASN A 121 -4.01 -23.32 -5.99
CA ASN A 121 -4.79 -22.65 -7.03
C ASN A 121 -6.21 -22.41 -6.47
N ARG A 122 -6.30 -21.60 -5.41
CA ARG A 122 -7.56 -21.24 -4.78
C ARG A 122 -8.27 -20.28 -5.72
N ARG A 123 -9.09 -20.83 -6.59
CA ARG A 123 -10.09 -20.03 -7.30
C ARG A 123 -11.08 -19.52 -6.27
N ASN A 124 -10.90 -18.27 -5.87
CA ASN A 124 -11.93 -17.54 -5.15
C ASN A 124 -12.63 -16.58 -6.13
N HIS A 125 -13.56 -15.77 -5.65
CA HIS A 125 -14.26 -14.82 -6.50
C HIS A 125 -13.33 -13.74 -7.10
N GLU A 126 -12.17 -13.53 -6.51
CA GLU A 126 -11.24 -12.43 -6.85
C GLU A 126 -10.03 -12.92 -7.65
N ILE A 127 -9.54 -14.15 -7.39
CA ILE A 127 -8.31 -14.68 -7.96
C ILE A 127 -8.57 -15.95 -8.77
N SER A 128 -8.06 -16.01 -9.98
CA SER A 128 -8.18 -17.15 -10.89
C SER A 128 -6.93 -18.04 -10.93
N HIS A 129 -5.74 -17.47 -10.73
CA HIS A 129 -4.47 -18.17 -10.80
C HIS A 129 -3.46 -17.58 -9.82
N VAL A 130 -2.57 -18.43 -9.31
CA VAL A 130 -1.44 -18.06 -8.48
C VAL A 130 -0.19 -18.75 -9.02
N ARG A 131 0.93 -18.01 -9.12
CA ARG A 131 2.22 -18.60 -9.53
C ARG A 131 3.40 -17.77 -9.08
N TYR A 132 4.54 -18.41 -8.95
CA TYR A 132 5.85 -17.75 -8.93
C TYR A 132 6.34 -17.45 -10.35
N SER A 133 6.99 -16.32 -10.57
CA SER A 133 7.46 -15.87 -11.88
C SER A 133 8.78 -15.11 -11.81
N LEU A 134 9.69 -15.44 -12.72
CA LEU A 134 10.94 -14.68 -12.92
C LEU A 134 10.70 -13.37 -13.68
N ASN A 135 9.64 -13.31 -14.46
CA ASN A 135 9.35 -12.17 -15.32
C ASN A 135 7.95 -11.63 -15.06
N LEU A 136 7.80 -10.31 -15.13
CA LEU A 136 6.50 -9.68 -15.04
C LEU A 136 5.68 -9.96 -16.30
N PRO A 137 4.47 -10.50 -16.20
CA PRO A 137 3.59 -10.71 -17.34
C PRO A 137 3.25 -9.40 -18.06
N LYS A 138 3.07 -9.43 -19.39
CA LYS A 138 2.72 -8.25 -20.20
C LYS A 138 1.44 -7.55 -19.73
N ASN A 139 0.48 -8.31 -19.21
CA ASN A 139 -0.77 -7.78 -18.65
C ASN A 139 -0.73 -7.64 -17.13
N ALA A 140 0.38 -7.16 -16.58
CA ALA A 140 0.49 -6.85 -15.17
C ALA A 140 -0.25 -5.55 -14.82
N SER A 141 -0.70 -5.44 -13.56
CA SER A 141 -1.31 -4.21 -13.07
C SER A 141 -0.30 -3.06 -13.02
N PRO A 142 -0.74 -1.79 -13.13
CA PRO A 142 0.17 -0.64 -13.01
C PRO A 142 0.95 -0.62 -11.70
N SER A 143 0.33 -1.03 -10.59
CA SER A 143 1.00 -1.11 -9.28
C SER A 143 2.05 -2.24 -9.24
N ALA A 144 1.74 -3.41 -9.78
CA ALA A 144 2.72 -4.48 -9.88
C ALA A 144 3.90 -4.08 -10.77
N THR A 145 3.64 -3.40 -11.89
CA THR A 145 4.70 -2.88 -12.78
C THR A 145 5.57 -1.86 -12.06
N TYR A 146 4.96 -0.94 -11.30
CA TYR A 146 5.69 0.06 -10.53
C TYR A 146 6.67 -0.58 -9.54
N PHE A 147 6.19 -1.49 -8.69
CA PHE A 147 7.03 -2.15 -7.69
C PHE A 147 8.03 -3.11 -8.33
N TRP A 148 7.64 -3.85 -9.36
CA TRP A 148 8.56 -4.74 -10.08
C TRP A 148 9.79 -4.01 -10.60
N ASN A 149 9.61 -2.87 -11.26
CA ASN A 149 10.71 -2.09 -11.83
C ASN A 149 11.66 -1.51 -10.77
N ARG A 150 11.21 -1.42 -9.52
CA ARG A 150 12.03 -0.91 -8.41
C ARG A 150 12.83 -2.02 -7.71
N PHE A 151 12.30 -3.23 -7.65
CA PHE A 151 12.89 -4.34 -6.90
C PHE A 151 13.48 -5.44 -7.78
N LYS A 152 13.06 -5.51 -9.02
CA LYS A 152 13.61 -6.37 -10.08
C LYS A 152 14.06 -5.50 -11.26
N PRO A 153 15.10 -4.67 -11.15
CA PRO A 153 15.60 -3.96 -12.29
C PRO A 153 16.00 -4.99 -13.36
N VAL A 154 15.58 -4.73 -14.60
CA VAL A 154 15.95 -5.54 -15.75
C VAL A 154 17.49 -5.65 -15.74
N GLY A 155 18.01 -6.85 -15.58
CA GLY A 155 19.45 -7.06 -15.61
C GLY A 155 20.05 -6.50 -16.90
N ASN A 156 21.14 -5.75 -16.75
CA ASN A 156 21.99 -5.32 -17.83
C ASN A 156 22.54 -6.54 -18.57
#